data_d951e4248b7436fd9845f71f737fa84b
#
_entry.id   d951e4248b7436fd9845f71f737fa84b
#
_cell.length_a   1.000
_cell.length_b   1.000
_cell.length_c   1.000
_cell.angle_alpha   90.00
_cell.angle_beta   90.00
_cell.angle_gamma   90.00
#
_symmetry.space_group_name_H-M   'P 1'
#
loop_
_entity.id
_entity.type
_entity.pdbx_description
1 polymer ?
#
loop_
_entity_poly.entity_id
_entity_poly.type
_entity_poly.pdbx_seq_one_letter_code
_entity_poly.pdbx_strand_id
1 'polypeptide(L)'
;TEYSVTVIKKCLTNPLFLENTISTEEIDAILFVSSTGISTPSIDARVMNILPFSDRVVRLPIWGLGCAGGAAGISRAFDYCKAYPKAKVLVVCIELCSLTFQKNDYSKSNLVGTSIFADGAACALVCGDQVELNQAKPMPHIRGSASKWMPNSEDVMGWNVKNSGFHVVFSKSIP
;
A
#
# COMPACT_ATOMS: atom_id res chain seq x y z
N THR A 1 10.02 -7.28 -2.85
CA THR A 1 9.63 -7.44 -4.27
C THR A 1 8.76 -8.68 -4.47
N GLU A 2 9.15 -9.88 -3.97
CA GLU A 2 8.41 -11.14 -4.17
C GLU A 2 6.97 -11.10 -3.66
N TYR A 3 6.74 -10.62 -2.44
CA TYR A 3 5.39 -10.44 -1.89
C TYR A 3 4.54 -9.50 -2.75
N SER A 4 5.14 -8.42 -3.27
CA SER A 4 4.45 -7.50 -4.17
C SER A 4 3.97 -8.20 -5.44
N VAL A 5 4.86 -8.95 -6.08
CA VAL A 5 4.54 -9.74 -7.28
C VAL A 5 3.42 -10.76 -6.99
N THR A 6 3.51 -11.44 -5.85
CA THR A 6 2.51 -12.45 -5.44
C THR A 6 1.13 -11.83 -5.23
N VAL A 7 1.03 -10.70 -4.50
CA VAL A 7 -0.29 -10.11 -4.23
C VAL A 7 -0.89 -9.44 -5.47
N ILE A 8 -0.07 -8.86 -6.36
CA ILE A 8 -0.54 -8.32 -7.63
C ILE A 8 -1.14 -9.44 -8.49
N LYS A 9 -0.40 -10.53 -8.67
CA LYS A 9 -0.92 -11.70 -9.42
C LYS A 9 -2.22 -12.20 -8.82
N LYS A 10 -2.28 -12.43 -7.52
CA LYS A 10 -3.50 -12.86 -6.83
C LYS A 10 -4.66 -11.89 -7.02
N CYS A 11 -4.43 -10.59 -6.97
CA CYS A 11 -5.46 -9.57 -7.17
C CYS A 11 -6.06 -9.63 -8.58
N LEU A 12 -5.20 -9.70 -9.60
CA LEU A 12 -5.59 -9.64 -11.00
C LEU A 12 -6.15 -10.97 -11.57
N THR A 13 -5.99 -12.07 -10.83
CA THR A 13 -6.48 -13.40 -11.24
C THR A 13 -7.50 -13.98 -10.26
N ASN A 14 -8.04 -13.20 -9.33
CA ASN A 14 -8.89 -13.72 -8.26
C ASN A 14 -10.29 -14.10 -8.77
N PRO A 15 -10.63 -15.40 -8.87
CA PRO A 15 -11.90 -15.84 -9.43
C PRO A 15 -13.11 -15.53 -8.52
N LEU A 16 -12.88 -15.13 -7.27
CA LEU A 16 -13.95 -14.69 -6.38
C LEU A 16 -14.53 -13.33 -6.78
N PHE A 17 -13.76 -12.52 -7.53
CA PHE A 17 -14.14 -11.16 -7.89
C PHE A 17 -14.16 -10.92 -9.40
N LEU A 18 -13.36 -11.65 -10.16
CA LEU A 18 -13.19 -11.48 -11.60
C LEU A 18 -13.57 -12.76 -12.36
N GLU A 19 -14.37 -12.63 -13.40
CA GLU A 19 -14.63 -13.75 -14.32
C GLU A 19 -13.44 -14.01 -15.26
N ASN A 20 -12.70 -12.95 -15.60
CA ASN A 20 -11.52 -13.02 -16.45
C ASN A 20 -10.30 -12.41 -15.76
N THR A 21 -9.14 -12.96 -16.03
CA THR A 21 -7.85 -12.39 -15.60
C THR A 21 -7.61 -11.03 -16.27
N ILE A 22 -7.09 -10.07 -15.49
CA ILE A 22 -6.65 -8.76 -15.98
C ILE A 22 -5.13 -8.81 -16.18
N SER A 23 -4.66 -8.39 -17.35
CA SER A 23 -3.22 -8.27 -17.60
C SER A 23 -2.62 -7.08 -16.86
N THR A 24 -1.38 -7.21 -16.42
CA THR A 24 -0.63 -6.06 -15.87
C THR A 24 -0.40 -4.95 -16.90
N GLU A 25 -0.42 -5.27 -18.20
CA GLU A 25 -0.34 -4.30 -19.29
C GLU A 25 -1.56 -3.37 -19.38
N GLU A 26 -2.70 -3.79 -18.80
CA GLU A 26 -3.93 -3.01 -18.75
C GLU A 26 -3.98 -2.01 -17.59
N ILE A 27 -2.96 -2.00 -16.74
CA ILE A 27 -2.91 -1.14 -15.56
C ILE A 27 -2.36 0.23 -15.94
N ASP A 28 -3.12 1.28 -15.63
CA ASP A 28 -2.76 2.67 -15.94
C ASP A 28 -1.92 3.33 -14.84
N ALA A 29 -2.12 2.93 -13.59
CA ALA A 29 -1.34 3.46 -12.47
C ALA A 29 -1.09 2.42 -11.38
N ILE A 30 0.06 2.53 -10.70
CA ILE A 30 0.41 1.77 -9.51
C ILE A 30 0.74 2.72 -8.37
N LEU A 31 -0.04 2.64 -7.29
CA LEU A 31 0.21 3.31 -6.02
C LEU A 31 0.84 2.30 -5.08
N PHE A 32 2.11 2.51 -4.79
CA PHE A 32 2.89 1.58 -3.97
C PHE A 32 3.10 2.16 -2.58
N VAL A 33 2.49 1.55 -1.58
CA VAL A 33 2.50 2.00 -0.18
C VAL A 33 3.42 1.10 0.62
N SER A 34 4.43 1.68 1.26
CA SER A 34 5.26 0.99 2.23
C SER A 34 5.95 1.99 3.15
N SER A 35 5.87 1.77 4.46
CA SER A 35 6.61 2.53 5.48
C SER A 35 7.91 1.85 5.90
N THR A 36 7.98 0.53 5.76
CA THR A 36 9.14 -0.29 6.14
C THR A 36 10.13 -0.51 4.99
N GLY A 37 9.70 -0.25 3.74
CA GLY A 37 10.50 -0.43 2.53
C GLY A 37 11.05 0.89 1.99
N ILE A 38 12.30 1.23 2.32
CA ILE A 38 13.01 2.38 1.74
C ILE A 38 13.94 1.88 0.64
N SER A 39 13.75 2.39 -0.58
CA SER A 39 14.57 2.00 -1.73
C SER A 39 14.54 3.08 -2.81
N THR A 40 15.67 3.29 -3.46
CA THR A 40 15.81 4.07 -4.68
C THR A 40 16.61 3.24 -5.70
N PRO A 41 16.07 2.88 -6.88
CA PRO A 41 14.65 3.02 -7.28
C PRO A 41 13.68 2.34 -6.32
N SER A 42 12.46 2.86 -6.25
CA SER A 42 11.39 2.35 -5.39
C SER A 42 11.00 0.91 -5.74
N ILE A 43 10.35 0.21 -4.82
CA ILE A 43 10.06 -1.22 -4.95
C ILE A 43 9.14 -1.51 -6.14
N ASP A 44 8.20 -0.61 -6.47
CA ASP A 44 7.36 -0.71 -7.65
C ASP A 44 8.18 -0.79 -8.95
N ALA A 45 9.28 -0.02 -9.08
CA ALA A 45 10.18 -0.13 -10.23
C ALA A 45 10.80 -1.53 -10.36
N ARG A 46 11.13 -2.15 -9.23
CA ARG A 46 11.67 -3.52 -9.22
C ARG A 46 10.60 -4.55 -9.58
N VAL A 47 9.35 -4.31 -9.19
CA VAL A 47 8.20 -5.14 -9.55
C VAL A 47 7.94 -5.09 -11.05
N MET A 48 8.03 -3.91 -11.67
CA MET A 48 7.86 -3.72 -13.11
C MET A 48 8.94 -4.41 -13.96
N ASN A 49 10.12 -4.68 -13.40
CA ASN A 49 11.13 -5.49 -14.08
C ASN A 49 10.78 -6.99 -14.10
N ILE A 50 9.79 -7.43 -13.33
CA ILE A 50 9.37 -8.84 -13.22
C ILE A 50 8.01 -9.07 -13.88
N LEU A 51 7.10 -8.10 -13.73
CA LEU A 51 5.76 -8.15 -14.30
C LEU A 51 5.67 -7.23 -15.51
N PRO A 52 5.05 -7.65 -16.62
CA PRO A 52 4.97 -6.89 -17.86
C PRO A 52 3.92 -5.76 -17.76
N PHE A 53 4.24 -4.71 -17.02
CA PHE A 53 3.45 -3.49 -17.06
C PHE A 53 3.76 -2.69 -18.35
N SER A 54 2.81 -1.86 -18.76
CA SER A 54 3.05 -0.87 -19.81
C SER A 54 4.20 0.08 -19.40
N ASP A 55 5.00 0.52 -20.35
CA ASP A 55 6.03 1.55 -20.16
C ASP A 55 5.43 2.94 -19.82
N ARG A 56 4.12 3.11 -20.05
CA ARG A 56 3.34 4.32 -19.75
C ARG A 56 2.66 4.31 -18.39
N VAL A 57 2.76 3.23 -17.61
CA VAL A 57 2.12 3.15 -16.30
C VAL A 57 2.61 4.28 -15.38
N VAL A 58 1.65 4.98 -14.77
CA VAL A 58 1.96 6.02 -13.79
C VAL A 58 2.34 5.37 -12.46
N ARG A 59 3.46 5.82 -11.89
CA ARG A 59 4.00 5.29 -10.64
C ARG A 59 3.91 6.33 -9.52
N LEU A 60 3.29 5.96 -8.41
CA LEU A 60 3.10 6.82 -7.24
C LEU A 60 3.53 6.07 -5.96
N PRO A 61 4.82 6.07 -5.63
CA PRO A 61 5.28 5.52 -4.36
C PRO A 61 4.86 6.44 -3.22
N ILE A 62 4.23 5.86 -2.18
CA ILE A 62 3.75 6.54 -0.98
C ILE A 62 4.53 6.02 0.21
N TRP A 63 5.27 6.90 0.86
CA TRP A 63 6.03 6.60 2.07
C TRP A 63 5.70 7.58 3.20
N GLY A 64 5.85 7.15 4.45
CA GLY A 64 5.76 8.02 5.62
C GLY A 64 4.34 8.22 6.18
N LEU A 65 3.33 7.54 5.66
CA LEU A 65 1.95 7.62 6.19
C LEU A 65 1.63 6.50 7.20
N GLY A 66 2.56 5.58 7.45
CA GLY A 66 2.36 4.48 8.39
C GLY A 66 1.08 3.70 8.13
N CYS A 67 0.35 3.39 9.20
CA CYS A 67 -0.91 2.62 9.13
C CYS A 67 -2.03 3.31 8.31
N ALA A 68 -1.96 4.63 8.10
CA ALA A 68 -2.90 5.35 7.24
C ALA A 68 -2.61 5.17 5.74
N GLY A 69 -1.45 4.59 5.39
CA GLY A 69 -0.97 4.50 4.01
C GLY A 69 -1.92 3.76 3.08
N GLY A 70 -2.51 2.64 3.52
CA GLY A 70 -3.47 1.88 2.73
C GLY A 70 -4.73 2.67 2.39
N ALA A 71 -5.32 3.33 3.39
CA ALA A 71 -6.48 4.20 3.19
C ALA A 71 -6.15 5.40 2.28
N ALA A 72 -4.97 6.00 2.48
CA ALA A 72 -4.49 7.08 1.62
C ALA A 72 -4.27 6.61 0.17
N GLY A 73 -3.73 5.42 -0.03
CA GLY A 73 -3.56 4.81 -1.35
C GLY A 73 -4.91 4.64 -2.06
N ILE A 74 -5.91 4.08 -1.40
CA ILE A 74 -7.27 3.94 -1.95
C ILE A 74 -7.87 5.32 -2.28
N SER A 75 -7.69 6.30 -1.39
CA SER A 75 -8.15 7.67 -1.62
C SER A 75 -7.51 8.29 -2.87
N ARG A 76 -6.19 8.14 -3.05
CA ARG A 76 -5.49 8.64 -4.25
C ARG A 76 -5.89 7.89 -5.52
N ALA A 77 -6.12 6.58 -5.43
CA ALA A 77 -6.65 5.80 -6.55
C ALA A 77 -8.06 6.28 -6.96
N PHE A 78 -8.91 6.60 -5.99
CA PHE A 78 -10.22 7.19 -6.24
C PHE A 78 -10.10 8.53 -6.98
N ASP A 79 -9.24 9.44 -6.51
CA ASP A 79 -9.02 10.74 -7.17
C ASP A 79 -8.48 10.56 -8.59
N TYR A 80 -7.56 9.62 -8.79
CA TYR A 80 -7.03 9.29 -10.11
C TYR A 80 -8.13 8.79 -11.05
N CYS A 81 -8.97 7.86 -10.59
CA CYS A 81 -10.09 7.33 -11.35
C CYS A 81 -11.17 8.39 -11.65
N LYS A 82 -11.34 9.40 -10.79
CA LYS A 82 -12.21 10.54 -11.08
C LYS A 82 -11.67 11.40 -12.23
N ALA A 83 -10.36 11.58 -12.28
CA ALA A 83 -9.71 12.30 -13.39
C ALA A 83 -9.65 11.45 -14.69
N TYR A 84 -9.51 10.13 -14.53
CA TYR A 84 -9.39 9.17 -15.64
C TYR A 84 -10.43 8.05 -15.50
N PRO A 85 -11.68 8.26 -15.96
CA PRO A 85 -12.80 7.33 -15.70
C PRO A 85 -12.65 5.92 -16.29
N LYS A 86 -11.72 5.72 -17.21
CA LYS A 86 -11.41 4.41 -17.82
C LYS A 86 -10.18 3.74 -17.18
N ALA A 87 -9.57 4.37 -16.19
CA ALA A 87 -8.33 3.87 -15.61
C ALA A 87 -8.55 2.67 -14.69
N LYS A 88 -7.59 1.75 -14.74
CA LYS A 88 -7.39 0.64 -13.81
C LYS A 88 -6.17 0.96 -12.95
N VAL A 89 -6.36 1.09 -11.66
CA VAL A 89 -5.33 1.53 -10.71
C VAL A 89 -5.07 0.46 -9.67
N LEU A 90 -3.82 0.02 -9.56
CA LEU A 90 -3.40 -0.89 -8.48
C LEU A 90 -2.95 -0.09 -7.26
N VAL A 91 -3.50 -0.45 -6.10
CA VAL A 91 -2.98 -0.02 -4.79
C VAL A 91 -2.31 -1.23 -4.16
N VAL A 92 -1.00 -1.16 -3.99
CA VAL A 92 -0.16 -2.24 -3.46
C VAL A 92 0.42 -1.79 -2.14
N CYS A 93 0.08 -2.47 -1.06
CA CYS A 93 0.57 -2.19 0.29
C CYS A 93 1.45 -3.33 0.76
N ILE A 94 2.70 -3.01 1.12
CA ILE A 94 3.68 -3.98 1.61
C ILE A 94 4.32 -3.45 2.87
N GLU A 95 4.14 -4.16 3.98
CA GLU A 95 4.83 -3.88 5.23
C GLU A 95 5.56 -5.12 5.72
N LEU A 96 6.85 -4.96 5.98
CA LEU A 96 7.72 -5.99 6.52
C LEU A 96 8.26 -5.52 7.87
N CYS A 97 7.40 -5.57 8.88
CA CYS A 97 7.73 -5.10 10.22
C CYS A 97 8.84 -5.94 10.88
N SER A 98 9.05 -7.17 10.45
CA SER A 98 10.20 -7.98 10.86
C SER A 98 11.55 -7.31 10.58
N LEU A 99 11.64 -6.46 9.53
CA LEU A 99 12.86 -5.71 9.21
C LEU A 99 13.13 -4.55 10.18
N THR A 100 12.15 -4.16 10.96
CA THR A 100 12.26 -3.05 11.93
C THR A 100 12.53 -3.55 13.36
N PHE A 101 12.68 -4.86 13.54
CA PHE A 101 12.87 -5.48 14.85
C PHE A 101 14.18 -5.01 15.51
N GLN A 102 14.08 -4.47 16.73
CA GLN A 102 15.20 -3.99 17.54
C GLN A 102 15.49 -4.94 18.69
N LYS A 103 16.40 -5.89 18.48
CA LYS A 103 16.71 -6.97 19.44
C LYS A 103 17.17 -6.45 20.82
N ASN A 104 17.87 -5.32 20.84
CA ASN A 104 18.48 -4.78 22.05
C ASN A 104 17.68 -3.60 22.67
N ASP A 105 16.48 -3.33 22.18
CA ASP A 105 15.59 -2.29 22.69
C ASP A 105 14.48 -2.94 23.55
N TYR A 106 14.62 -2.81 24.86
CA TYR A 106 13.66 -3.32 25.85
C TYR A 106 12.64 -2.25 26.28
N SER A 107 12.54 -1.15 25.56
CA SER A 107 11.54 -0.12 25.83
C SER A 107 10.13 -0.69 25.69
N LYS A 108 9.19 -0.12 26.46
CA LYS A 108 7.78 -0.54 26.41
C LYS A 108 7.20 -0.39 24.99
N SER A 109 7.57 0.69 24.28
CA SER A 109 7.14 0.92 22.90
C SER A 109 7.59 -0.19 21.96
N ASN A 110 8.86 -0.60 22.06
CA ASN A 110 9.39 -1.68 21.21
C ASN A 110 8.76 -3.03 21.56
N LEU A 111 8.55 -3.33 22.83
CA LEU A 111 7.88 -4.59 23.25
C LEU A 111 6.44 -4.66 22.74
N VAL A 112 5.68 -3.57 22.86
CA VAL A 112 4.32 -3.50 22.34
C VAL A 112 4.33 -3.60 20.81
N GLY A 113 5.14 -2.79 20.12
CA GLY A 113 5.24 -2.83 18.66
C GLY A 113 5.60 -4.22 18.13
N THR A 114 6.59 -4.89 18.74
CA THR A 114 7.01 -6.24 18.34
C THR A 114 5.90 -7.29 18.53
N SER A 115 5.03 -7.10 19.51
CA SER A 115 3.95 -8.06 19.78
C SER A 115 2.74 -7.90 18.86
N ILE A 116 2.52 -6.72 18.26
CA ILE A 116 1.33 -6.44 17.43
C ILE A 116 1.63 -6.24 15.95
N PHE A 117 2.85 -5.84 15.60
CA PHE A 117 3.22 -5.64 14.19
C PHE A 117 3.64 -6.96 13.54
N ALA A 118 3.24 -7.14 12.27
CA ALA A 118 3.55 -8.32 11.49
C ALA A 118 3.88 -7.94 10.05
N ASP A 119 4.48 -8.87 9.32
CA ASP A 119 4.68 -8.74 7.89
C ASP A 119 3.36 -8.94 7.16
N GLY A 120 3.09 -8.11 6.17
CA GLY A 120 1.86 -8.15 5.42
C GLY A 120 2.00 -7.60 4.00
N ALA A 121 1.18 -8.16 3.11
CA ALA A 121 1.09 -7.72 1.73
C ALA A 121 -0.36 -7.76 1.27
N ALA A 122 -0.82 -6.67 0.65
CA ALA A 122 -2.16 -6.56 0.10
C ALA A 122 -2.14 -5.81 -1.24
N CYS A 123 -3.10 -6.15 -2.11
CA CYS A 123 -3.31 -5.45 -3.36
C CYS A 123 -4.79 -5.26 -3.60
N ALA A 124 -5.18 -4.09 -4.05
CA ALA A 124 -6.53 -3.77 -4.49
C ALA A 124 -6.48 -3.18 -5.90
N LEU A 125 -7.43 -3.58 -6.75
CA LEU A 125 -7.69 -2.94 -8.03
C LEU A 125 -8.83 -1.94 -7.85
N VAL A 126 -8.57 -0.69 -8.17
CA VAL A 126 -9.57 0.40 -8.19
C VAL A 126 -9.79 0.79 -9.64
N CYS A 127 -11.05 0.80 -10.06
CA CYS A 127 -11.42 1.10 -11.44
C CYS A 127 -12.26 2.36 -11.52
N GLY A 128 -12.05 3.12 -12.59
CA GLY A 128 -12.91 4.25 -12.91
C GLY A 128 -14.32 3.82 -13.33
N ASP A 129 -15.26 4.74 -13.26
CA ASP A 129 -16.70 4.48 -13.47
C ASP A 129 -17.05 3.99 -14.90
N GLN A 130 -16.14 4.16 -15.86
CA GLN A 130 -16.30 3.74 -17.27
C GLN A 130 -15.49 2.48 -17.63
N VAL A 131 -14.88 1.81 -16.64
CA VAL A 131 -14.20 0.54 -16.86
C VAL A 131 -15.23 -0.58 -16.88
N GLU A 132 -15.30 -1.30 -17.99
CA GLU A 132 -16.10 -2.52 -18.08
C GLU A 132 -15.30 -3.70 -17.53
N LEU A 133 -15.77 -4.26 -16.41
CA LEU A 133 -15.21 -5.46 -15.80
C LEU A 133 -16.27 -6.55 -15.78
N ASN A 134 -15.88 -7.76 -16.21
CA ASN A 134 -16.66 -8.94 -15.96
C ASN A 134 -16.47 -9.37 -14.49
N GLN A 135 -17.41 -8.93 -13.66
CA GLN A 135 -17.37 -9.13 -12.20
C GLN A 135 -18.14 -10.38 -11.81
N ALA A 136 -17.50 -11.29 -11.10
CA ALA A 136 -18.16 -12.46 -10.52
C ALA A 136 -19.11 -12.11 -9.37
N LYS A 137 -18.90 -10.94 -8.75
CA LYS A 137 -19.74 -10.41 -7.63
C LYS A 137 -19.85 -8.88 -7.70
N PRO A 138 -20.94 -8.32 -7.13
CA PRO A 138 -21.03 -6.86 -6.93
C PRO A 138 -19.85 -6.36 -6.11
N MET A 139 -19.20 -5.30 -6.58
CA MET A 139 -18.05 -4.69 -5.93
C MET A 139 -18.45 -3.42 -5.18
N PRO A 140 -17.78 -3.09 -4.06
CA PRO A 140 -18.05 -1.86 -3.35
C PRO A 140 -17.70 -0.63 -4.20
N HIS A 141 -18.51 0.42 -4.10
CA HIS A 141 -18.24 1.70 -4.76
C HIS A 141 -17.68 2.71 -3.76
N ILE A 142 -16.55 3.35 -4.11
CA ILE A 142 -15.97 4.44 -3.34
C ILE A 142 -16.79 5.70 -3.66
N ARG A 143 -17.44 6.29 -2.66
CA ARG A 143 -18.28 7.48 -2.83
C ARG A 143 -17.58 8.79 -2.55
N GLY A 144 -16.48 8.72 -1.79
CA GLY A 144 -15.70 9.90 -1.43
C GLY A 144 -14.54 9.52 -0.52
N SER A 145 -13.65 10.47 -0.30
CA SER A 145 -12.55 10.36 0.64
C SER A 145 -12.39 11.64 1.44
N ALA A 146 -11.88 11.53 2.66
CA ALA A 146 -11.52 12.66 3.49
C ALA A 146 -10.23 12.34 4.25
N SER A 147 -9.44 13.36 4.52
CA SER A 147 -8.29 13.25 5.39
C SER A 147 -8.28 14.38 6.42
N LYS A 148 -7.75 14.08 7.61
CA LYS A 148 -7.56 15.07 8.67
C LYS A 148 -6.16 14.92 9.23
N TRP A 149 -5.43 16.01 9.22
CA TRP A 149 -4.14 16.10 9.87
C TRP A 149 -4.30 16.51 11.35
N MET A 150 -3.58 15.86 12.24
CA MET A 150 -3.52 16.18 13.66
C MET A 150 -2.20 16.91 13.94
N PRO A 151 -2.24 18.21 14.27
CA PRO A 151 -1.03 18.98 14.53
C PRO A 151 -0.35 18.53 15.84
N ASN A 152 0.98 18.69 15.90
CA ASN A 152 1.80 18.42 17.08
C ASN A 152 1.60 17.00 17.65
N SER A 153 1.64 15.98 16.79
CA SER A 153 1.36 14.59 17.15
C SER A 153 2.46 13.60 16.75
N GLU A 154 3.68 14.10 16.52
CA GLU A 154 4.83 13.29 16.08
C GLU A 154 5.26 12.27 17.13
N ASP A 155 4.94 12.53 18.40
CA ASP A 155 5.23 11.67 19.56
C ASP A 155 4.15 10.63 19.84
N VAL A 156 3.03 10.66 19.11
CA VAL A 156 1.89 9.76 19.35
C VAL A 156 2.19 8.38 18.77
N MET A 157 2.51 8.29 17.49
CA MET A 157 2.85 7.04 16.82
C MET A 157 3.72 7.31 15.60
N GLY A 158 4.79 6.53 15.45
CA GLY A 158 5.68 6.70 14.30
C GLY A 158 6.96 5.89 14.41
N TRP A 159 7.90 6.24 13.53
CA TRP A 159 9.24 5.68 13.50
C TRP A 159 10.28 6.77 13.68
N ASN A 160 11.16 6.61 14.66
CA ASN A 160 12.42 7.35 14.73
C ASN A 160 13.48 6.60 13.93
N VAL A 161 13.89 7.14 12.79
CA VAL A 161 14.92 6.56 11.94
C VAL A 161 16.29 6.95 12.49
N LYS A 162 17.08 5.97 12.94
CA LYS A 162 18.42 6.15 13.50
C LYS A 162 19.42 5.30 12.70
N ASN A 163 20.72 5.46 12.99
CA ASN A 163 21.77 4.63 12.36
C ASN A 163 21.58 3.12 12.63
N SER A 164 20.94 2.76 13.76
CA SER A 164 20.61 1.38 14.13
C SER A 164 19.30 0.87 13.50
N GLY A 165 18.59 1.68 12.70
CA GLY A 165 17.34 1.33 12.04
C GLY A 165 16.13 2.09 12.55
N PHE A 166 14.96 1.50 12.37
CA PHE A 166 13.68 2.08 12.76
C PHE A 166 13.38 1.78 14.24
N HIS A 167 13.15 2.82 15.02
CA HIS A 167 12.73 2.72 16.41
C HIS A 167 11.28 3.16 16.54
N VAL A 168 10.42 2.29 17.03
CA VAL A 168 9.00 2.58 17.15
C VAL A 168 8.73 3.63 18.24
N VAL A 169 7.93 4.62 17.90
CA VAL A 169 7.29 5.55 18.83
C VAL A 169 5.86 5.07 19.05
N PHE A 170 5.48 4.80 20.29
CA PHE A 170 4.16 4.30 20.65
C PHE A 170 3.72 4.94 21.96
N SER A 171 2.88 5.97 21.86
CA SER A 171 2.39 6.69 23.04
C SER A 171 1.32 5.90 23.78
N LYS A 172 1.21 6.15 25.09
CA LYS A 172 0.11 5.62 25.92
C LYS A 172 -1.25 6.24 25.59
N SER A 173 -1.27 7.33 24.83
CA SER A 173 -2.49 8.05 24.39
C SER A 173 -3.16 7.42 23.16
N ILE A 174 -2.53 6.41 22.54
CA ILE A 174 -3.18 5.64 21.46
C ILE A 174 -4.27 4.77 22.09
N PRO A 175 -5.53 4.86 21.60
CA PRO A 175 -6.65 4.10 22.12
C PRO A 175 -6.50 2.59 21.89
#